data_3c728c1f4717a094f0b6424eb021fda4
#
_entry.id   3c728c1f4717a094f0b6424eb021fda4
#
_cell.length_a   1.000
_cell.length_b   1.000
_cell.length_c   1.000
_cell.angle_alpha   90.00
_cell.angle_beta   90.00
_cell.angle_gamma   90.00
#
_symmetry.space_group_name_H-M   'P 1'
#
loop_
_entity.id
_entity.type
_entity.pdbx_description
1 polymer ?
#
loop_
_entity_poly.entity_id
_entity_poly.type
_entity_poly.pdbx_seq_one_letter_code
_entity_poly.pdbx_strand_id
1 'polypeptide(L)'
;PNLTDGHWLHGGTPEKIRETLEKGRIGNMPPMAAAVGSPEDVRNLSHYVLSLSGSPHDSLRASLGKSKFVACAACHGADGKGMQALGAPNLTDDIWLHGWGEAAITAMINNGKVNQMPAQSQKLTEAQLGVLTAYVWGMSNKPGSAR
;
A
#
# COMPACT_ATOMS: atom_id res chain seq x y z
N PRO A 1 5.21 3.74 -7.32
CA PRO A 1 6.00 2.78 -6.53
C PRO A 1 7.44 2.69 -7.05
N ASN A 2 8.35 2.29 -6.18
CA ASN A 2 9.69 1.91 -6.56
C ASN A 2 9.67 0.49 -7.14
N LEU A 3 10.27 0.27 -8.31
CA LEU A 3 10.31 -1.05 -8.96
C LEU A 3 11.64 -1.79 -8.72
N THR A 4 12.56 -1.18 -7.95
CA THR A 4 13.88 -1.75 -7.68
C THR A 4 13.98 -2.40 -6.31
N ASP A 5 12.95 -2.28 -5.46
CA ASP A 5 12.87 -2.89 -4.14
C ASP A 5 12.05 -4.19 -4.14
N GLY A 6 11.92 -4.82 -2.97
CA GLY A 6 11.15 -6.04 -2.78
C GLY A 6 9.69 -5.81 -2.35
N HIS A 7 9.21 -4.57 -2.30
CA HIS A 7 7.89 -4.21 -1.79
C HIS A 7 6.85 -4.13 -2.91
N TRP A 8 6.17 -5.24 -3.15
CA TRP A 8 5.22 -5.39 -4.24
C TRP A 8 3.78 -5.40 -3.73
N LEU A 9 3.04 -4.34 -4.03
CA LEU A 9 1.65 -4.16 -3.60
C LEU A 9 0.70 -5.26 -4.12
N HIS A 10 0.94 -5.75 -5.35
CA HIS A 10 0.14 -6.78 -6.02
C HIS A 10 0.90 -8.07 -6.29
N GLY A 11 2.07 -8.25 -5.66
CA GLY A 11 2.99 -9.35 -5.89
C GLY A 11 4.02 -9.07 -6.97
N GLY A 12 5.27 -9.54 -6.73
CA GLY A 12 6.46 -9.29 -7.57
C GLY A 12 6.91 -10.49 -8.39
N THR A 13 6.07 -11.53 -8.56
CA THR A 13 6.41 -12.61 -9.48
C THR A 13 6.24 -12.19 -10.94
N PRO A 14 6.95 -12.81 -11.90
CA PRO A 14 6.78 -12.49 -13.32
C PRO A 14 5.32 -12.51 -13.77
N GLU A 15 4.54 -13.49 -13.29
CA GLU A 15 3.12 -13.64 -13.64
C GLU A 15 2.30 -12.46 -13.14
N LYS A 16 2.56 -11.98 -11.90
CA LYS A 16 1.85 -10.83 -11.30
C LYS A 16 2.25 -9.51 -11.95
N ILE A 17 3.51 -9.36 -12.31
CA ILE A 17 3.99 -8.20 -13.08
C ILE A 17 3.32 -8.19 -14.46
N ARG A 18 3.31 -9.33 -15.15
CA ARG A 18 2.65 -9.47 -16.45
C ARG A 18 1.16 -9.15 -16.36
N GLU A 19 0.45 -9.74 -15.41
CA GLU A 19 -0.98 -9.44 -15.16
C GLU A 19 -1.22 -7.95 -14.95
N THR A 20 -0.33 -7.28 -14.21
CA THR A 20 -0.41 -5.84 -13.96
C THR A 20 -0.21 -5.03 -15.24
N LEU A 21 0.72 -5.43 -16.10
CA LEU A 21 0.94 -4.77 -17.41
C LEU A 21 -0.23 -4.99 -18.36
N GLU A 22 -0.78 -6.20 -18.43
CA GLU A 22 -1.88 -6.55 -19.33
C GLU A 22 -3.19 -5.89 -18.95
N LYS A 23 -3.58 -5.97 -17.67
CA LYS A 23 -4.90 -5.58 -17.17
C LYS A 23 -4.93 -4.21 -16.52
N GLY A 24 -3.75 -3.65 -16.16
CA GLY A 24 -3.66 -2.50 -15.29
C GLY A 24 -4.02 -2.84 -13.84
N ARG A 25 -4.06 -1.83 -13.00
CA ARG A 25 -4.49 -1.95 -11.59
C ARG A 25 -5.26 -0.72 -11.18
N ILE A 26 -6.26 -0.93 -10.34
CA ILE A 26 -6.98 0.15 -9.64
C ILE A 26 -6.87 -0.16 -8.16
N GLY A 27 -6.15 0.70 -7.43
CA GLY A 27 -6.13 0.70 -5.97
C GLY A 27 -7.18 1.68 -5.46
N ASN A 28 -8.06 1.24 -4.59
CA ASN A 28 -9.09 2.09 -4.01
C ASN A 28 -9.13 1.90 -2.49
N MET A 29 -8.72 2.93 -1.77
CA MET A 29 -8.99 3.07 -0.34
C MET A 29 -10.14 4.07 -0.19
N PRO A 30 -11.33 3.66 0.25
CA PRO A 30 -12.45 4.57 0.44
C PRO A 30 -12.19 5.53 1.62
N PRO A 31 -12.88 6.68 1.70
CA PRO A 31 -12.91 7.50 2.90
C PRO A 31 -13.44 6.70 4.09
N MET A 32 -12.69 6.65 5.18
CA MET A 32 -13.00 5.81 6.34
C MET A 32 -13.37 6.61 7.60
N ALA A 33 -13.34 7.94 7.56
CA ALA A 33 -13.58 8.77 8.73
C ALA A 33 -14.90 8.47 9.42
N ALA A 34 -15.98 8.28 8.65
CA ALA A 34 -17.31 7.97 9.23
C ALA A 34 -17.33 6.61 9.97
N ALA A 35 -16.54 5.63 9.53
CA ALA A 35 -16.44 4.33 10.20
C ALA A 35 -15.50 4.37 11.42
N VAL A 36 -14.54 5.28 11.44
CA VAL A 36 -13.57 5.46 12.53
C VAL A 36 -14.20 6.22 13.69
N GLY A 37 -14.91 7.34 13.43
CA GLY A 37 -15.57 8.15 14.43
C GLY A 37 -15.26 9.65 14.33
N SER A 38 -14.99 10.29 15.46
CA SER A 38 -14.70 11.72 15.53
C SER A 38 -13.36 12.09 14.87
N PRO A 39 -13.12 13.36 14.54
CA PRO A 39 -11.81 13.81 14.07
C PRO A 39 -10.66 13.46 15.03
N GLU A 40 -10.93 13.43 16.33
CA GLU A 40 -9.97 13.01 17.35
C GLU A 40 -9.69 11.50 17.28
N ASP A 41 -10.71 10.67 17.02
CA ASP A 41 -10.53 9.23 16.78
C ASP A 41 -9.66 8.97 15.53
N VAL A 42 -9.84 9.74 14.48
CA VAL A 42 -9.01 9.66 13.26
C VAL A 42 -7.55 10.02 13.56
N ARG A 43 -7.30 11.07 14.35
CA ARG A 43 -5.94 11.43 14.79
C ARG A 43 -5.32 10.34 15.65
N ASN A 44 -6.06 9.79 16.59
CA ASN A 44 -5.59 8.70 17.43
C ASN A 44 -5.25 7.45 16.59
N LEU A 45 -6.10 7.10 15.63
CA LEU A 45 -5.84 6.02 14.68
C LEU A 45 -4.59 6.29 13.82
N SER A 46 -4.36 7.52 13.39
CA SER A 46 -3.15 7.88 12.64
C SER A 46 -1.88 7.61 13.43
N HIS A 47 -1.87 7.90 14.73
CA HIS A 47 -0.76 7.58 15.62
C HIS A 47 -0.61 6.07 15.85
N TYR A 48 -1.70 5.32 15.92
CA TYR A 48 -1.63 3.85 15.96
C TYR A 48 -1.01 3.29 14.68
N VAL A 49 -1.40 3.78 13.51
CA VAL A 49 -0.81 3.35 12.23
C VAL A 49 0.70 3.68 12.19
N LEU A 50 1.11 4.86 12.64
CA LEU A 50 2.54 5.18 12.78
C LEU A 50 3.28 4.22 13.72
N SER A 51 2.62 3.79 14.81
CA SER A 51 3.22 2.85 15.75
C SER A 51 3.47 1.47 15.14
N LEU A 52 2.64 1.03 14.18
CA LEU A 52 2.80 -0.25 13.50
C LEU A 52 4.11 -0.33 12.71
N SER A 53 4.53 0.77 12.10
CA SER A 53 5.79 0.87 11.35
C SER A 53 7.01 1.25 12.21
N GLY A 54 6.84 1.37 13.53
CA GLY A 54 7.89 1.87 14.41
C GLY A 54 8.24 3.36 14.20
N SER A 55 7.42 4.09 13.45
CA SER A 55 7.61 5.52 13.21
C SER A 55 7.36 6.36 14.48
N PRO A 56 7.97 7.56 14.60
CA PRO A 56 7.69 8.47 15.70
C PRO A 56 6.20 8.77 15.82
N HIS A 57 5.63 8.59 17.02
CA HIS A 57 4.20 8.77 17.29
C HIS A 57 3.95 9.15 18.76
N ASP A 58 2.76 9.66 19.06
CA ASP A 58 2.28 9.83 20.43
C ASP A 58 1.73 8.49 20.94
N SER A 59 2.36 7.94 21.98
CA SER A 59 2.03 6.61 22.53
C SER A 59 0.63 6.55 23.14
N LEU A 60 0.16 7.66 23.77
CA LEU A 60 -1.19 7.72 24.32
C LEU A 60 -2.23 7.69 23.21
N ARG A 61 -2.05 8.51 22.16
CA ARG A 61 -2.91 8.52 20.99
C ARG A 61 -2.92 7.16 20.29
N ALA A 62 -1.75 6.55 20.11
CA ALA A 62 -1.63 5.22 19.52
C ALA A 62 -2.43 4.17 20.32
N SER A 63 -2.35 4.19 21.64
CA SER A 63 -3.13 3.31 22.51
C SER A 63 -4.64 3.51 22.34
N LEU A 64 -5.12 4.78 22.29
CA LEU A 64 -6.52 5.11 22.05
C LEU A 64 -6.99 4.72 20.65
N GLY A 65 -6.13 4.88 19.64
CA GLY A 65 -6.41 4.57 18.25
C GLY A 65 -6.45 3.08 17.93
N LYS A 66 -5.84 2.22 18.76
CA LYS A 66 -5.72 0.78 18.49
C LYS A 66 -7.09 0.11 18.25
N SER A 67 -8.09 0.40 19.06
CA SER A 67 -9.44 -0.18 18.91
C SER A 67 -10.14 0.28 17.62
N LYS A 68 -9.77 1.45 17.08
CA LYS A 68 -10.34 2.00 15.85
C LYS A 68 -9.79 1.32 14.59
N PHE A 69 -8.66 0.61 14.68
CA PHE A 69 -8.03 -0.08 13.57
C PHE A 69 -8.91 -1.21 13.00
N VAL A 70 -9.91 -1.67 13.73
CA VAL A 70 -10.88 -2.66 13.24
C VAL A 70 -11.52 -2.21 11.91
N ALA A 71 -11.74 -0.91 11.71
CA ALA A 71 -12.26 -0.37 10.46
C ALA A 71 -11.32 -0.57 9.26
N CYS A 72 -10.02 -0.72 9.49
CA CYS A 72 -8.98 -0.85 8.48
C CYS A 72 -8.59 -2.32 8.22
N ALA A 73 -8.84 -3.18 9.22
CA ALA A 73 -8.38 -4.57 9.24
C ALA A 73 -8.89 -5.42 8.08
N ALA A 74 -10.07 -5.13 7.54
CA ALA A 74 -10.66 -5.86 6.42
C ALA A 74 -9.78 -5.83 5.16
N CYS A 75 -9.03 -4.74 4.94
CA CYS A 75 -8.14 -4.57 3.79
C CYS A 75 -6.68 -4.70 4.18
N HIS A 76 -6.28 -4.12 5.32
CA HIS A 76 -4.87 -4.09 5.74
C HIS A 76 -4.45 -5.28 6.62
N GLY A 77 -5.37 -6.21 6.93
CA GLY A 77 -5.12 -7.29 7.86
C GLY A 77 -5.21 -6.84 9.32
N ALA A 78 -5.55 -7.77 10.22
CA ALA A 78 -5.63 -7.47 11.66
C ALA A 78 -4.25 -7.09 12.25
N ASP A 79 -3.18 -7.56 11.63
CA ASP A 79 -1.77 -7.29 11.97
C ASP A 79 -1.18 -6.10 11.19
N GLY A 80 -1.95 -5.48 10.28
CA GLY A 80 -1.53 -4.34 9.48
C GLY A 80 -0.58 -4.68 8.33
N LYS A 81 -0.32 -5.96 8.03
CA LYS A 81 0.65 -6.37 6.98
C LYS A 81 0.15 -6.24 5.55
N GLY A 82 -1.06 -5.76 5.37
CA GLY A 82 -1.65 -5.58 4.05
C GLY A 82 -2.20 -6.86 3.44
N MET A 83 -2.71 -6.71 2.22
CA MET A 83 -3.28 -7.82 1.46
C MET A 83 -3.02 -7.62 -0.03
N GLN A 84 -2.09 -8.38 -0.60
CA GLN A 84 -1.70 -8.26 -2.02
C GLN A 84 -2.88 -8.51 -2.99
N ALA A 85 -3.82 -9.37 -2.62
CA ALA A 85 -4.99 -9.64 -3.46
C ALA A 85 -5.87 -8.40 -3.67
N LEU A 86 -5.91 -7.50 -2.67
CA LEU A 86 -6.64 -6.24 -2.74
C LEU A 86 -5.75 -5.05 -3.12
N GLY A 87 -4.43 -5.23 -3.19
CA GLY A 87 -3.49 -4.14 -3.33
C GLY A 87 -3.48 -3.20 -2.12
N ALA A 88 -3.82 -3.73 -0.94
CA ALA A 88 -3.74 -2.98 0.30
C ALA A 88 -2.31 -3.04 0.86
N PRO A 89 -1.66 -1.88 1.10
CA PRO A 89 -0.28 -1.84 1.54
C PRO A 89 -0.08 -2.40 2.95
N ASN A 90 1.13 -2.90 3.19
CA ASN A 90 1.65 -3.19 4.51
C ASN A 90 1.83 -1.86 5.27
N LEU A 91 1.29 -1.76 6.46
CA LEU A 91 1.38 -0.60 7.35
C LEU A 91 2.43 -0.79 8.46
N THR A 92 3.14 -1.93 8.45
CA THR A 92 4.14 -2.26 9.46
C THR A 92 5.58 -2.01 8.99
N ASP A 93 5.75 -1.58 7.74
CA ASP A 93 7.05 -1.17 7.18
C ASP A 93 7.18 0.36 7.11
N ASP A 94 8.30 0.84 6.62
CA ASP A 94 8.63 2.26 6.47
C ASP A 94 8.39 2.79 5.03
N ILE A 95 7.66 2.04 4.20
CA ILE A 95 7.40 2.39 2.81
C ILE A 95 6.08 3.15 2.68
N TRP A 96 6.16 4.45 2.52
CA TRP A 96 5.03 5.36 2.43
C TRP A 96 4.84 5.91 1.02
N LEU A 97 3.85 5.38 0.28
CA LEU A 97 3.61 5.74 -1.13
C LEU A 97 2.99 7.13 -1.32
N HIS A 98 2.29 7.65 -0.32
CA HIS A 98 1.47 8.86 -0.43
C HIS A 98 1.76 9.91 0.65
N GLY A 99 2.98 9.91 1.15
CA GLY A 99 3.40 10.79 2.23
C GLY A 99 3.38 10.10 3.59
N TRP A 100 4.12 10.65 4.51
CA TRP A 100 4.39 10.14 5.85
C TRP A 100 3.92 11.12 6.93
N GLY A 101 3.63 10.58 8.09
CA GLY A 101 3.29 11.36 9.30
C GLY A 101 1.79 11.51 9.53
N GLU A 102 1.44 12.09 10.68
CA GLU A 102 0.04 12.27 11.15
C GLU A 102 -0.84 12.91 10.08
N ALA A 103 -0.38 14.03 9.50
CA ALA A 103 -1.19 14.79 8.55
C ALA A 103 -1.51 13.99 7.28
N ALA A 104 -0.52 13.26 6.73
CA ALA A 104 -0.71 12.45 5.53
C ALA A 104 -1.66 11.28 5.77
N ILE A 105 -1.51 10.57 6.90
CA ILE A 105 -2.36 9.44 7.27
C ILE A 105 -3.78 9.91 7.57
N THR A 106 -3.93 11.01 8.34
CA THR A 106 -5.24 11.63 8.61
C THR A 106 -5.96 12.03 7.34
N ALA A 107 -5.25 12.67 6.40
CA ALA A 107 -5.82 13.03 5.10
C ALA A 107 -6.25 11.79 4.31
N MET A 108 -5.47 10.70 4.34
CA MET A 108 -5.78 9.43 3.70
C MET A 108 -7.05 8.80 4.28
N ILE A 109 -7.19 8.76 5.61
CA ILE A 109 -8.38 8.23 6.29
C ILE A 109 -9.62 9.06 5.96
N ASN A 110 -9.49 10.40 5.95
CA ASN A 110 -10.60 11.31 5.70
C ASN A 110 -11.09 11.27 4.24
N ASN A 111 -10.18 11.27 3.29
CA ASN A 111 -10.50 11.51 1.88
C ASN A 111 -10.46 10.24 1.04
N GLY A 112 -9.83 9.18 1.55
CA GLY A 112 -9.52 8.00 0.76
C GLY A 112 -8.47 8.29 -0.32
N LYS A 113 -8.24 7.29 -1.18
CA LYS A 113 -7.32 7.41 -2.31
C LYS A 113 -7.68 6.44 -3.41
N VAL A 114 -7.76 6.93 -4.64
CA VAL A 114 -7.85 6.11 -5.84
C VAL A 114 -6.58 6.30 -6.66
N ASN A 115 -5.94 5.19 -7.01
CA ASN A 115 -4.77 5.15 -7.87
C ASN A 115 -5.06 4.23 -9.05
N GLN A 116 -4.65 4.63 -10.24
CA GLN A 116 -4.86 3.84 -11.44
C GLN A 116 -3.56 3.70 -12.23
N MET A 117 -3.22 2.47 -12.56
CA MET A 117 -2.27 2.11 -13.60
C MET A 117 -3.07 1.55 -14.77
N PRO A 118 -3.09 2.20 -15.94
CA PRO A 118 -3.85 1.72 -17.08
C PRO A 118 -3.26 0.45 -17.67
N ALA A 119 -4.10 -0.40 -18.26
CA ALA A 119 -3.68 -1.56 -19.01
C ALA A 119 -2.81 -1.16 -20.22
N GLN A 120 -1.80 -1.96 -20.51
CA GLN A 120 -0.87 -1.73 -21.63
C GLN A 120 -1.08 -2.69 -22.79
N SER A 121 -1.95 -3.69 -22.64
CA SER A 121 -2.21 -4.74 -23.66
C SER A 121 -2.70 -4.19 -25.00
N GLN A 122 -3.32 -3.01 -25.04
CA GLN A 122 -3.72 -2.35 -26.29
C GLN A 122 -2.60 -1.54 -26.95
N LYS A 123 -1.48 -1.32 -26.24
CA LYS A 123 -0.35 -0.49 -26.70
C LYS A 123 0.89 -1.31 -27.01
N LEU A 124 1.00 -2.48 -26.41
CA LEU A 124 2.18 -3.36 -26.49
C LEU A 124 1.78 -4.73 -27.03
N THR A 125 2.63 -5.30 -27.87
CA THR A 125 2.47 -6.67 -28.35
C THR A 125 2.81 -7.68 -27.24
N GLU A 126 2.40 -8.93 -27.40
CA GLU A 126 2.73 -10.05 -26.50
C GLU A 126 4.24 -10.16 -26.23
N ALA A 127 5.06 -10.03 -27.27
CA ALA A 127 6.52 -10.07 -27.15
C ALA A 127 7.06 -8.91 -26.33
N GLN A 128 6.53 -7.68 -26.54
CA GLN A 128 6.91 -6.50 -25.77
C GLN A 128 6.50 -6.61 -24.31
N LEU A 129 5.30 -7.13 -24.02
CA LEU A 129 4.84 -7.39 -22.65
C LEU A 129 5.75 -8.41 -21.95
N GLY A 130 6.18 -9.46 -22.66
CA GLY A 130 7.12 -10.47 -22.15
C GLY A 130 8.48 -9.85 -21.78
N VAL A 131 9.07 -9.07 -22.70
CA VAL A 131 10.35 -8.40 -22.47
C VAL A 131 10.25 -7.39 -21.31
N LEU A 132 9.18 -6.58 -21.27
CA LEU A 132 8.97 -5.60 -20.21
C LEU A 132 8.76 -6.28 -18.85
N THR A 133 8.03 -7.39 -18.81
CA THR A 133 7.88 -8.21 -17.59
C THR A 133 9.23 -8.66 -17.05
N ALA A 134 10.06 -9.25 -17.90
CA ALA A 134 11.40 -9.72 -17.52
C ALA A 134 12.31 -8.56 -17.04
N TYR A 135 12.24 -7.43 -17.73
CA TYR A 135 13.00 -6.23 -17.34
C TYR A 135 12.59 -5.71 -15.97
N VAL A 136 11.28 -5.52 -15.74
CA VAL A 136 10.76 -5.04 -14.45
C VAL A 136 11.07 -6.01 -13.32
N TRP A 137 10.88 -7.31 -13.54
CA TRP A 137 11.26 -8.34 -12.57
C TRP A 137 12.76 -8.30 -12.23
N GLY A 138 13.60 -8.14 -13.23
CA GLY A 138 15.05 -8.04 -13.07
C GLY A 138 15.51 -6.80 -12.29
N MET A 139 14.71 -5.73 -12.21
CA MET A 139 15.07 -4.52 -11.46
C MET A 139 15.19 -4.79 -9.96
N SER A 140 14.32 -5.60 -9.38
CA SER A 140 14.32 -5.96 -7.95
C SER A 140 14.98 -7.31 -7.65
N ASN A 141 15.34 -8.10 -8.69
CA ASN A 141 15.91 -9.43 -8.54
C ASN A 141 17.33 -9.54 -9.13
N LYS A 142 18.12 -8.48 -9.03
CA LYS A 142 19.53 -8.48 -9.50
C LYS A 142 20.36 -9.45 -8.65
N PRO A 143 21.24 -10.25 -9.29
CA PRO A 143 22.23 -11.04 -8.54
C PRO A 143 23.06 -10.10 -7.64
N GLY A 144 23.06 -10.37 -6.32
CA GLY A 144 23.83 -9.59 -5.35
C GLY A 144 23.07 -8.39 -4.70
N SER A 145 21.82 -8.11 -5.05
CA SER A 145 21.00 -7.22 -4.26
C SER A 145 20.58 -7.93 -2.97
N ALA A 146 21.18 -7.58 -1.84
CA ALA A 146 20.70 -8.01 -0.53
C ALA A 146 19.27 -7.51 -0.34
N ARG A 147 18.39 -8.40 0.09
CA ARG A 147 17.02 -8.08 0.49
C ARG A 147 17.02 -7.47 1.88
#